data_569b022b279ff7b2594b7433aa73d274
#
_entry.id   569b022b279ff7b2594b7433aa73d274
#
_cell.length_a   1.000
_cell.length_b   1.000
_cell.length_c   1.000
_cell.angle_alpha   90.00
_cell.angle_beta   90.00
_cell.angle_gamma   90.00
#
_symmetry.space_group_name_H-M   'P 1'
#
loop_
_entity.id
_entity.type
_entity.pdbx_description
1 polymer ?
#
loop_
_entity_poly.entity_id
_entity_poly.type
_entity_poly.pdbx_seq_one_letter_code
_entity_poly.pdbx_strand_id
1 'polypeptide(L)'
;MRQGKNSATALIIAIMLGGFATTGYADHHGGSHSSLEALATGAHRSAANIMRNVERHPVETLEFFGLEANMTVIEILPSTGWYTEIIAPYVRDQGKFYAAHFSPNASLSYMAPNLRNFEAKMSSDPALYGKVTVRHLNPPHEIVIAPAESADMALTFRNVHNWVMADQQHEFFATFFAALKPGGILGIVEHRAKADAGMEVMRTSGYVTEAYVKELAEAAGFEFVASSEVNTNPSDPTAHPRGLWTLPPN
;
A
#
# COMPACT_ATOMS: atom_id res chain seq x y z
N MET A 1 12.09 -19.49 -27.32
CA MET A 1 12.64 -18.35 -26.58
C MET A 1 11.75 -18.09 -25.37
N ARG A 2 12.20 -18.46 -24.16
CA ARG A 2 11.49 -18.14 -22.92
C ARG A 2 11.76 -16.67 -22.61
N GLN A 3 10.76 -15.81 -22.67
CA GLN A 3 10.84 -14.47 -22.12
C GLN A 3 10.96 -14.61 -20.60
N GLY A 4 12.11 -14.24 -20.07
CA GLY A 4 12.31 -14.16 -18.61
C GLY A 4 11.36 -13.11 -18.05
N LYS A 5 10.50 -13.52 -17.13
CA LYS A 5 9.66 -12.63 -16.34
C LYS A 5 10.58 -11.88 -15.36
N ASN A 6 10.86 -10.62 -15.63
CA ASN A 6 11.57 -9.76 -14.70
C ASN A 6 10.54 -9.20 -13.69
N SER A 7 10.46 -9.82 -12.53
CA SER A 7 9.64 -9.32 -11.42
C SER A 7 10.54 -8.62 -10.39
N ALA A 8 10.14 -7.46 -9.92
CA ALA A 8 10.93 -6.66 -8.98
C ALA A 8 10.93 -7.24 -7.57
N THR A 9 12.04 -7.11 -6.87
CA THR A 9 12.12 -7.37 -5.44
C THR A 9 11.34 -6.31 -4.67
N ALA A 10 10.30 -6.71 -3.94
CA ALA A 10 9.54 -5.81 -3.08
C ALA A 10 9.78 -6.17 -1.61
N LEU A 11 9.97 -5.14 -0.79
CA LEU A 11 10.08 -5.23 0.66
C LEU A 11 8.74 -4.90 1.30
N ILE A 12 8.34 -5.67 2.30
CA ILE A 12 7.19 -5.37 3.16
C ILE A 12 7.72 -4.95 4.53
N ILE A 13 7.25 -3.81 5.02
CA ILE A 13 7.58 -3.30 6.35
C ILE A 13 6.28 -3.02 7.11
N ALA A 14 6.14 -3.59 8.30
CA ALA A 14 5.12 -3.22 9.27
C ALA A 14 5.75 -2.30 10.32
N ILE A 15 5.12 -1.16 10.58
CA ILE A 15 5.62 -0.13 11.49
C ILE A 15 4.45 0.30 12.39
N MET A 16 4.67 0.34 13.71
CA MET A 16 3.65 0.73 14.69
C MET A 16 3.90 2.12 15.27
N LEU A 17 2.81 2.80 15.64
CA LEU A 17 2.86 3.91 16.57
C LEU A 17 3.06 3.35 17.99
N GLY A 18 4.10 3.81 18.71
CA GLY A 18 4.49 3.28 20.02
C GLY A 18 3.33 3.19 21.04
N GLY A 19 3.09 1.97 21.50
CA GLY A 19 2.13 1.62 22.51
C GLY A 19 2.11 0.12 22.69
N PHE A 20 2.62 -0.40 23.80
CA PHE A 20 2.65 -1.82 24.10
C PHE A 20 1.23 -2.40 24.20
N ALA A 21 0.82 -3.17 23.19
CA ALA A 21 -0.28 -4.11 23.32
C ALA A 21 0.16 -5.46 22.76
N THR A 22 0.49 -6.38 23.66
CA THR A 22 0.60 -7.80 23.33
C THR A 22 -0.79 -8.35 23.12
N THR A 23 -1.26 -8.45 21.89
CA THR A 23 -2.50 -9.15 21.57
C THR A 23 -2.20 -10.61 21.25
N GLY A 24 -2.66 -11.49 22.13
CA GLY A 24 -2.71 -12.91 21.86
C GLY A 24 -3.63 -13.20 20.68
N TYR A 25 -3.22 -14.10 19.81
CA TYR A 25 -4.06 -14.67 18.75
C TYR A 25 -5.30 -15.31 19.38
N ALA A 26 -6.47 -14.73 19.10
CA ALA A 26 -7.75 -15.34 19.43
C ALA A 26 -8.40 -15.81 18.14
N ASP A 27 -8.56 -17.12 18.00
CA ASP A 27 -9.41 -17.75 16.99
C ASP A 27 -10.86 -17.26 17.17
N HIS A 28 -11.37 -16.47 16.26
CA HIS A 28 -12.78 -16.13 16.18
C HIS A 28 -13.40 -16.69 14.90
N HIS A 29 -13.93 -17.91 15.00
CA HIS A 29 -14.91 -18.44 14.05
C HIS A 29 -16.30 -17.88 14.35
N GLY A 30 -16.95 -17.22 13.38
CA GLY A 30 -18.37 -16.93 13.47
C GLY A 30 -18.87 -15.74 12.65
N GLY A 31 -19.01 -15.93 11.35
CA GLY A 31 -19.72 -15.02 10.42
C GLY A 31 -19.23 -15.31 9.01
N SER A 32 -20.12 -15.41 8.02
CA SER A 32 -19.72 -15.69 6.62
C SER A 32 -19.06 -14.45 6.00
N HIS A 33 -17.84 -14.12 6.48
CA HIS A 33 -16.99 -13.16 5.81
C HIS A 33 -16.27 -13.89 4.67
N SER A 34 -16.21 -13.26 3.49
CA SER A 34 -15.35 -13.74 2.43
C SER A 34 -13.90 -13.70 2.93
N SER A 35 -13.17 -14.81 2.85
CA SER A 35 -11.76 -14.82 3.22
C SER A 35 -10.94 -13.95 2.25
N LEU A 36 -9.75 -13.55 2.66
CA LEU A 36 -8.83 -12.81 1.80
C LEU A 36 -8.53 -13.58 0.50
N GLU A 37 -8.41 -14.92 0.57
CA GLU A 37 -8.19 -15.80 -0.59
C GLU A 37 -9.37 -15.75 -1.55
N ALA A 38 -10.60 -15.82 -1.03
CA ALA A 38 -11.81 -15.76 -1.84
C ALA A 38 -11.93 -14.39 -2.54
N LEU A 39 -11.56 -13.30 -1.87
CA LEU A 39 -11.54 -11.96 -2.44
C LEU A 39 -10.38 -11.79 -3.43
N ALA A 40 -9.21 -12.34 -3.16
CA ALA A 40 -8.07 -12.26 -4.06
C ALA A 40 -8.27 -12.99 -5.39
N THR A 41 -9.16 -13.99 -5.43
CA THR A 41 -9.48 -14.79 -6.61
C THR A 41 -10.91 -14.62 -7.12
N GLY A 42 -11.68 -13.71 -6.49
CA GLY A 42 -13.10 -13.52 -6.76
C GLY A 42 -13.41 -13.00 -8.17
N ALA A 43 -14.60 -13.34 -8.68
CA ALA A 43 -15.04 -13.00 -10.03
C ALA A 43 -15.26 -11.48 -10.27
N HIS A 44 -15.26 -10.66 -9.22
CA HIS A 44 -15.28 -9.20 -9.30
C HIS A 44 -13.93 -8.62 -9.76
N ARG A 45 -12.86 -9.43 -9.76
CA ARG A 45 -11.52 -9.05 -10.24
C ARG A 45 -11.29 -9.54 -11.65
N SER A 46 -10.65 -8.71 -12.46
CA SER A 46 -10.27 -9.12 -13.80
C SER A 46 -9.24 -10.26 -13.78
N ALA A 47 -9.26 -11.14 -14.79
CA ALA A 47 -8.26 -12.19 -14.94
C ALA A 47 -6.82 -11.64 -14.94
N ALA A 48 -6.60 -10.46 -15.54
CA ALA A 48 -5.32 -9.78 -15.55
C ALA A 48 -4.86 -9.36 -14.14
N ASN A 49 -5.80 -8.93 -13.27
CA ASN A 49 -5.48 -8.60 -11.88
C ASN A 49 -5.19 -9.85 -11.06
N ILE A 50 -5.95 -10.94 -11.26
CA ILE A 50 -5.75 -12.22 -10.57
C ILE A 50 -4.39 -12.83 -10.95
N MET A 51 -3.99 -12.79 -12.23
CA MET A 51 -2.68 -13.30 -12.66
C MET A 51 -1.50 -12.63 -11.93
N ARG A 52 -1.66 -11.38 -11.48
CA ARG A 52 -0.61 -10.67 -10.72
C ARG A 52 -0.49 -11.12 -9.26
N ASN A 53 -1.42 -11.92 -8.75
CA ASN A 53 -1.33 -12.45 -7.38
C ASN A 53 -0.05 -13.26 -7.17
N VAL A 54 0.40 -14.00 -8.19
CA VAL A 54 1.63 -14.83 -8.16
C VAL A 54 2.89 -14.00 -7.86
N GLU A 55 2.90 -12.72 -8.26
CA GLU A 55 4.05 -11.81 -8.09
C GLU A 55 3.85 -10.82 -6.93
N ARG A 56 2.64 -10.77 -6.36
CA ARG A 56 2.27 -9.77 -5.37
C ARG A 56 1.84 -10.34 -4.03
N HIS A 57 1.60 -11.65 -3.98
CA HIS A 57 1.26 -12.40 -2.77
C HIS A 57 0.28 -11.62 -1.86
N PRO A 58 -0.92 -11.20 -2.39
CA PRO A 58 -1.77 -10.25 -1.67
C PRO A 58 -2.27 -10.76 -0.33
N VAL A 59 -2.58 -12.05 -0.24
CA VAL A 59 -3.11 -12.65 0.99
C VAL A 59 -2.02 -12.64 2.05
N GLU A 60 -0.89 -13.23 1.75
CA GLU A 60 0.25 -13.33 2.66
C GLU A 60 0.78 -11.94 3.06
N THR A 61 0.69 -10.96 2.15
CA THR A 61 1.06 -9.56 2.42
C THR A 61 0.11 -8.93 3.43
N LEU A 62 -1.20 -9.08 3.24
CA LEU A 62 -2.22 -8.48 4.11
C LEU A 62 -2.27 -9.18 5.48
N GLU A 63 -2.08 -10.51 5.51
CA GLU A 63 -1.95 -11.27 6.76
C GLU A 63 -0.69 -10.88 7.54
N PHE A 64 0.44 -10.67 6.87
CA PHE A 64 1.66 -10.18 7.51
C PHE A 64 1.44 -8.81 8.18
N PHE A 65 0.66 -7.93 7.57
CA PHE A 65 0.29 -6.65 8.18
C PHE A 65 -0.74 -6.80 9.31
N GLY A 66 -1.34 -7.97 9.50
CA GLY A 66 -2.36 -8.23 10.50
C GLY A 66 -3.70 -7.59 10.16
N LEU A 67 -4.09 -7.56 8.88
CA LEU A 67 -5.37 -7.00 8.45
C LEU A 67 -6.55 -7.80 9.00
N GLU A 68 -7.47 -7.13 9.70
CA GLU A 68 -8.71 -7.71 10.23
C GLU A 68 -9.94 -6.99 9.65
N ALA A 69 -11.07 -7.71 9.54
CA ALA A 69 -12.29 -7.23 8.90
C ALA A 69 -12.97 -6.05 9.63
N ASN A 70 -12.71 -5.89 10.93
CA ASN A 70 -13.28 -4.82 11.77
C ASN A 70 -12.45 -3.54 11.79
N MET A 71 -11.30 -3.52 11.08
CA MET A 71 -10.39 -2.39 11.08
C MET A 71 -10.88 -1.21 10.25
N THR A 72 -10.48 -0.01 10.65
CA THR A 72 -10.48 1.17 9.80
C THR A 72 -9.17 1.23 9.04
N VAL A 73 -9.22 1.04 7.73
CA VAL A 73 -8.06 0.94 6.84
C VAL A 73 -7.98 2.12 5.89
N ILE A 74 -6.78 2.65 5.70
CA ILE A 74 -6.47 3.66 4.69
C ILE A 74 -5.56 3.02 3.64
N GLU A 75 -5.96 2.99 2.37
CA GLU A 75 -5.07 2.68 1.26
C GLU A 75 -4.54 3.97 0.65
N ILE A 76 -3.21 4.10 0.63
CA ILE A 76 -2.51 5.30 0.17
C ILE A 76 -2.19 5.18 -1.32
N LEU A 77 -2.70 6.12 -2.11
CA LEU A 77 -2.53 6.21 -3.56
C LEU A 77 -2.81 4.87 -4.26
N PRO A 78 -4.04 4.34 -4.16
CA PRO A 78 -4.43 3.01 -4.66
C PRO A 78 -4.31 2.87 -6.18
N SER A 79 -4.01 3.94 -6.92
CA SER A 79 -3.97 3.94 -8.38
C SER A 79 -5.30 3.42 -8.96
N THR A 80 -5.26 2.36 -9.76
CA THR A 80 -6.47 1.73 -10.32
C THR A 80 -7.20 0.79 -9.35
N GLY A 81 -6.78 0.73 -8.08
CA GLY A 81 -7.44 -0.02 -7.01
C GLY A 81 -7.18 -1.52 -7.03
N TRP A 82 -5.96 -1.95 -7.32
CA TRP A 82 -5.63 -3.38 -7.37
C TRP A 82 -5.77 -4.06 -5.99
N TYR A 83 -5.25 -3.45 -4.92
CA TYR A 83 -5.46 -3.93 -3.55
C TYR A 83 -6.83 -3.53 -3.00
N THR A 84 -7.39 -2.39 -3.44
CA THR A 84 -8.75 -1.96 -3.10
C THR A 84 -9.78 -3.05 -3.39
N GLU A 85 -9.62 -3.79 -4.52
CA GLU A 85 -10.51 -4.91 -4.90
C GLU A 85 -10.55 -6.03 -3.84
N ILE A 86 -9.56 -6.12 -2.98
CA ILE A 86 -9.48 -7.12 -1.91
C ILE A 86 -9.84 -6.50 -0.56
N ILE A 87 -9.20 -5.37 -0.21
CA ILE A 87 -9.30 -4.77 1.12
C ILE A 87 -10.67 -4.15 1.35
N ALA A 88 -11.21 -3.39 0.38
CA ALA A 88 -12.47 -2.69 0.56
C ALA A 88 -13.65 -3.65 0.84
N PRO A 89 -13.89 -4.73 0.07
CA PRO A 89 -14.92 -5.70 0.40
C PRO A 89 -14.62 -6.50 1.68
N TYR A 90 -13.35 -6.72 2.04
CA TYR A 90 -12.98 -7.45 3.24
C TYR A 90 -13.41 -6.71 4.52
N VAL A 91 -13.16 -5.41 4.60
CA VAL A 91 -13.51 -4.60 5.78
C VAL A 91 -14.92 -3.99 5.71
N ARG A 92 -15.65 -4.21 4.59
CA ARG A 92 -16.88 -3.51 4.24
C ARG A 92 -17.97 -3.56 5.33
N ASP A 93 -18.15 -4.68 5.97
CA ASP A 93 -19.32 -4.90 6.84
C ASP A 93 -19.04 -4.63 8.31
N GLN A 94 -17.79 -4.72 8.74
CA GLN A 94 -17.41 -4.53 10.15
C GLN A 94 -16.48 -3.35 10.37
N GLY A 95 -15.70 -2.96 9.37
CA GLY A 95 -14.71 -1.90 9.43
C GLY A 95 -15.08 -0.68 8.59
N LYS A 96 -14.04 0.07 8.22
CA LYS A 96 -14.13 1.23 7.33
C LYS A 96 -12.98 1.24 6.35
N PHE A 97 -13.20 1.75 5.15
CA PHE A 97 -12.17 1.88 4.14
C PHE A 97 -12.10 3.31 3.59
N TYR A 98 -10.92 3.90 3.70
CA TYR A 98 -10.57 5.17 3.09
C TYR A 98 -9.57 4.94 1.95
N ALA A 99 -9.86 5.47 0.78
CA ALA A 99 -8.93 5.55 -0.35
C ALA A 99 -8.33 6.95 -0.40
N ALA A 100 -7.11 7.12 0.08
CA ALA A 100 -6.39 8.39 0.00
C ALA A 100 -5.76 8.52 -1.40
N HIS A 101 -6.50 9.08 -2.35
CA HIS A 101 -6.17 9.13 -3.76
C HIS A 101 -5.59 10.48 -4.18
N PHE A 102 -5.10 10.59 -5.40
CA PHE A 102 -4.65 11.85 -5.97
C PHE A 102 -5.72 12.94 -5.89
N SER A 103 -5.28 14.19 -5.77
CA SER A 103 -6.16 15.34 -5.93
C SER A 103 -6.63 15.49 -7.39
N PRO A 104 -7.88 15.91 -7.63
CA PRO A 104 -8.33 16.29 -8.97
C PRO A 104 -7.55 17.47 -9.55
N ASN A 105 -6.91 18.28 -8.66
CA ASN A 105 -6.09 19.42 -9.02
C ASN A 105 -4.59 19.10 -9.05
N ALA A 106 -4.21 17.82 -9.00
CA ALA A 106 -2.81 17.40 -9.01
C ALA A 106 -2.10 17.83 -10.30
N SER A 107 -0.83 18.21 -10.18
CA SER A 107 -0.04 18.84 -11.26
C SER A 107 0.35 17.88 -12.39
N LEU A 108 0.49 16.57 -12.09
CA LEU A 108 0.91 15.61 -13.10
C LEU A 108 -0.29 15.10 -13.90
N SER A 109 -0.16 15.11 -15.22
CA SER A 109 -1.25 14.87 -16.18
C SER A 109 -1.96 13.51 -16.02
N TYR A 110 -1.30 12.51 -15.46
CA TYR A 110 -1.89 11.18 -15.23
C TYR A 110 -2.72 11.07 -13.94
N MET A 111 -2.53 11.95 -12.97
CA MET A 111 -3.12 11.82 -11.63
C MET A 111 -4.64 11.99 -11.64
N ALA A 112 -5.15 13.08 -12.25
CA ALA A 112 -6.58 13.32 -12.32
C ALA A 112 -7.35 12.27 -13.17
N PRO A 113 -6.86 11.80 -14.33
CA PRO A 113 -7.45 10.65 -15.02
C PRO A 113 -7.45 9.37 -14.18
N ASN A 114 -6.39 9.13 -13.41
CA ASN A 114 -6.29 7.96 -12.54
C ASN A 114 -7.34 7.98 -11.43
N LEU A 115 -7.53 9.14 -10.78
CA LEU A 115 -8.61 9.34 -9.80
C LEU A 115 -9.99 9.06 -10.43
N ARG A 116 -10.30 9.66 -11.59
CA ARG A 116 -11.61 9.44 -12.26
C ARG A 116 -11.86 7.97 -12.60
N ASN A 117 -10.83 7.25 -13.05
CA ASN A 117 -10.94 5.82 -13.35
C ASN A 117 -11.19 5.01 -12.07
N PHE A 118 -10.53 5.36 -10.97
CA PHE A 118 -10.75 4.76 -9.67
C PHE A 118 -12.20 5.01 -9.18
N GLU A 119 -12.66 6.25 -9.20
CA GLU A 119 -14.04 6.62 -8.79
C GLU A 119 -15.10 5.93 -9.65
N ALA A 120 -14.89 5.84 -10.97
CA ALA A 120 -15.76 5.11 -11.88
C ALA A 120 -15.83 3.61 -11.51
N LYS A 121 -14.68 3.00 -11.17
CA LYS A 121 -14.62 1.62 -10.68
C LYS A 121 -15.38 1.44 -9.37
N MET A 122 -15.19 2.34 -8.40
CA MET A 122 -15.91 2.27 -7.12
C MET A 122 -17.42 2.38 -7.31
N SER A 123 -17.86 3.21 -8.26
CA SER A 123 -19.26 3.40 -8.60
C SER A 123 -19.87 2.25 -9.40
N SER A 124 -19.05 1.44 -10.08
CA SER A 124 -19.53 0.35 -10.95
C SER A 124 -20.13 -0.83 -10.19
N ASP A 125 -19.73 -1.04 -8.94
CA ASP A 125 -20.26 -2.10 -8.07
C ASP A 125 -20.49 -1.59 -6.64
N PRO A 126 -21.64 -0.95 -6.37
CA PRO A 126 -21.96 -0.46 -5.03
C PRO A 126 -22.11 -1.56 -3.98
N ALA A 127 -22.38 -2.81 -4.40
CA ALA A 127 -22.47 -3.92 -3.47
C ALA A 127 -21.10 -4.25 -2.85
N LEU A 128 -20.01 -4.06 -3.58
CA LEU A 128 -18.65 -4.24 -3.10
C LEU A 128 -18.05 -2.95 -2.55
N TYR A 129 -18.20 -1.84 -3.27
CA TYR A 129 -17.42 -0.63 -3.04
C TYR A 129 -18.21 0.56 -2.50
N GLY A 130 -19.54 0.41 -2.33
CA GLY A 130 -20.42 1.53 -1.94
C GLY A 130 -20.14 2.16 -0.57
N LYS A 131 -19.31 1.52 0.25
CA LYS A 131 -18.85 2.08 1.55
C LYS A 131 -17.42 2.67 1.48
N VAL A 132 -16.78 2.65 0.31
CA VAL A 132 -15.45 3.28 0.12
C VAL A 132 -15.58 4.79 0.24
N THR A 133 -14.74 5.38 1.08
CA THR A 133 -14.64 6.83 1.22
C THR A 133 -13.37 7.31 0.53
N VAL A 134 -13.52 8.02 -0.59
CA VAL A 134 -12.38 8.64 -1.30
C VAL A 134 -11.99 9.93 -0.59
N ARG A 135 -10.72 10.11 -0.33
CA ARG A 135 -10.09 11.31 0.20
C ARG A 135 -8.97 11.74 -0.74
N HIS A 136 -8.71 13.04 -0.83
CA HIS A 136 -7.61 13.54 -1.63
C HIS A 136 -6.34 13.65 -0.77
N LEU A 137 -5.22 13.26 -1.37
CA LEU A 137 -3.89 13.32 -0.76
C LEU A 137 -2.95 14.06 -1.71
N ASN A 138 -2.54 15.26 -1.30
CA ASN A 138 -1.64 16.12 -2.03
C ASN A 138 -0.89 17.06 -1.04
N PRO A 139 0.06 16.53 -0.29
CA PRO A 139 0.82 17.34 0.67
C PRO A 139 1.52 18.52 -0.01
N PRO A 140 1.64 19.68 0.68
CA PRO A 140 1.16 19.94 2.05
C PRO A 140 -0.31 20.40 2.12
N HIS A 141 -1.04 20.46 1.02
CA HIS A 141 -2.34 21.15 0.92
C HIS A 141 -3.54 20.26 1.31
N GLU A 142 -3.55 19.01 0.87
CA GLU A 142 -4.62 18.04 1.13
C GLU A 142 -4.02 16.84 1.89
N ILE A 143 -4.11 16.88 3.22
CA ILE A 143 -3.49 15.90 4.12
C ILE A 143 -4.49 15.18 5.05
N VAL A 144 -5.79 15.52 4.97
CA VAL A 144 -6.82 14.89 5.81
C VAL A 144 -7.35 13.65 5.10
N ILE A 145 -6.65 12.54 5.23
CA ILE A 145 -6.95 11.25 4.59
C ILE A 145 -7.94 10.38 5.38
N ALA A 146 -8.10 10.68 6.67
CA ALA A 146 -9.10 10.15 7.58
C ALA A 146 -9.23 11.13 8.75
N PRO A 147 -10.21 11.00 9.67
CA PRO A 147 -10.16 11.72 10.93
C PRO A 147 -8.86 11.41 11.67
N ALA A 148 -8.29 12.39 12.37
CA ALA A 148 -7.05 12.18 13.12
C ALA A 148 -7.21 11.02 14.14
N GLU A 149 -6.16 10.23 14.30
CA GLU A 149 -6.10 9.11 15.25
C GLU A 149 -7.29 8.14 15.16
N SER A 150 -7.81 7.90 13.94
CA SER A 150 -8.99 7.07 13.73
C SER A 150 -8.76 5.76 12.99
N ALA A 151 -7.66 5.64 12.27
CA ALA A 151 -7.37 4.46 11.47
C ALA A 151 -6.54 3.43 12.28
N ASP A 152 -6.88 2.16 12.11
CA ASP A 152 -6.12 1.05 12.67
C ASP A 152 -4.92 0.71 11.79
N MET A 153 -5.05 0.92 10.48
CA MET A 153 -4.04 0.55 9.50
C MET A 153 -3.97 1.55 8.34
N ALA A 154 -2.77 1.91 7.92
CA ALA A 154 -2.49 2.63 6.67
C ALA A 154 -1.56 1.76 5.81
N LEU A 155 -1.94 1.55 4.55
CA LEU A 155 -1.24 0.66 3.63
C LEU A 155 -0.80 1.41 2.38
N THR A 156 0.45 1.23 2.00
CA THR A 156 0.99 1.79 0.75
C THR A 156 1.77 0.74 -0.03
N PHE A 157 1.53 0.71 -1.34
CA PHE A 157 2.06 -0.32 -2.22
C PHE A 157 2.80 0.34 -3.39
N ARG A 158 4.14 0.38 -3.30
CA ARG A 158 5.05 0.89 -4.35
C ARG A 158 4.83 2.38 -4.66
N ASN A 159 4.80 3.20 -3.62
CA ASN A 159 4.63 4.65 -3.76
C ASN A 159 5.80 5.46 -3.15
N VAL A 160 6.53 4.92 -2.16
CA VAL A 160 7.56 5.66 -1.42
C VAL A 160 8.61 6.26 -2.36
N HIS A 161 9.01 5.50 -3.39
CA HIS A 161 9.96 5.99 -4.40
C HIS A 161 9.51 7.26 -5.12
N ASN A 162 8.20 7.41 -5.38
CA ASN A 162 7.67 8.61 -6.02
C ASN A 162 7.81 9.84 -5.10
N TRP A 163 7.58 9.66 -3.80
CA TRP A 163 7.73 10.74 -2.82
C TRP A 163 9.19 11.11 -2.61
N VAL A 164 10.10 10.13 -2.61
CA VAL A 164 11.56 10.35 -2.54
C VAL A 164 12.05 11.14 -3.76
N MET A 165 11.55 10.82 -4.96
CA MET A 165 11.87 11.57 -6.17
C MET A 165 11.36 13.01 -6.13
N ALA A 166 10.18 13.23 -5.54
CA ALA A 166 9.55 14.54 -5.43
C ALA A 166 10.03 15.34 -4.20
N ASP A 167 10.87 14.76 -3.35
CA ASP A 167 11.35 15.33 -2.08
C ASP A 167 10.20 15.67 -1.10
N GLN A 168 9.14 14.83 -1.10
CA GLN A 168 7.92 15.00 -0.30
C GLN A 168 7.70 13.88 0.72
N GLN A 169 8.64 12.96 0.86
CA GLN A 169 8.49 11.76 1.68
C GLN A 169 8.17 12.07 3.15
N HIS A 170 8.74 13.13 3.71
CA HIS A 170 8.51 13.50 5.12
C HIS A 170 7.07 13.94 5.38
N GLU A 171 6.48 14.72 4.47
CA GLU A 171 5.09 15.17 4.56
C GLU A 171 4.11 14.01 4.45
N PHE A 172 4.41 13.05 3.57
CA PHE A 172 3.59 11.84 3.44
C PHE A 172 3.60 11.03 4.73
N PHE A 173 4.77 10.72 5.29
CA PHE A 173 4.88 9.95 6.52
C PHE A 173 4.25 10.66 7.72
N ALA A 174 4.41 11.97 7.87
CA ALA A 174 3.73 12.77 8.89
C ALA A 174 2.19 12.72 8.73
N THR A 175 1.69 12.73 7.50
CA THR A 175 0.26 12.60 7.21
C THR A 175 -0.28 11.24 7.67
N PHE A 176 0.45 10.15 7.44
CA PHE A 176 0.04 8.81 7.87
C PHE A 176 0.03 8.70 9.39
N PHE A 177 1.07 9.24 10.04
CA PHE A 177 1.17 9.27 11.49
C PHE A 177 -0.04 9.97 12.14
N ALA A 178 -0.43 11.13 11.61
CA ALA A 178 -1.55 11.90 12.13
C ALA A 178 -2.92 11.21 11.98
N ALA A 179 -3.08 10.31 10.99
CA ALA A 179 -4.33 9.60 10.74
C ALA A 179 -4.49 8.31 11.55
N LEU A 180 -3.37 7.70 11.95
CA LEU A 180 -3.35 6.42 12.67
C LEU A 180 -3.59 6.62 14.17
N LYS A 181 -4.31 5.66 14.76
CA LYS A 181 -4.44 5.53 16.21
C LYS A 181 -3.09 5.23 16.87
N PRO A 182 -2.89 5.55 18.15
CA PRO A 182 -1.82 4.93 18.93
C PRO A 182 -1.89 3.40 18.83
N GLY A 183 -0.77 2.76 18.46
CA GLY A 183 -0.73 1.32 18.16
C GLY A 183 -1.20 0.92 16.76
N GLY A 184 -1.60 1.89 15.93
CA GLY A 184 -1.95 1.65 14.53
C GLY A 184 -0.75 1.28 13.66
N ILE A 185 -0.99 0.55 12.59
CA ILE A 185 0.04 -0.05 11.73
C ILE A 185 0.19 0.73 10.43
N LEU A 186 1.41 1.10 10.08
CA LEU A 186 1.78 1.53 8.72
C LEU A 186 2.42 0.34 7.99
N GLY A 187 1.72 -0.21 7.00
CA GLY A 187 2.20 -1.27 6.14
C GLY A 187 2.76 -0.72 4.82
N ILE A 188 4.00 -1.07 4.50
CA ILE A 188 4.70 -0.57 3.31
C ILE A 188 5.19 -1.74 2.46
N VAL A 189 4.82 -1.75 1.19
CA VAL A 189 5.46 -2.60 0.16
C VAL A 189 6.20 -1.70 -0.79
N GLU A 190 7.52 -1.93 -0.98
CA GLU A 190 8.31 -1.08 -1.86
C GLU A 190 9.37 -1.88 -2.64
N HIS A 191 9.86 -1.31 -3.73
CA HIS A 191 10.96 -1.84 -4.53
C HIS A 191 12.28 -1.60 -3.79
N ARG A 192 12.89 -2.69 -3.31
CA ARG A 192 14.08 -2.62 -2.45
C ARG A 192 15.37 -2.42 -3.24
N ALA A 193 16.09 -1.34 -2.93
CA ALA A 193 17.44 -1.10 -3.40
C ALA A 193 18.46 -2.03 -2.69
N LYS A 194 19.68 -2.11 -3.23
CA LYS A 194 20.84 -2.66 -2.50
C LYS A 194 21.10 -1.81 -1.26
N ALA A 195 21.57 -2.45 -0.19
CA ALA A 195 21.74 -1.78 1.11
C ALA A 195 22.73 -0.60 1.09
N ASP A 196 23.66 -0.59 0.16
CA ASP A 196 24.68 0.45 -0.03
C ASP A 196 24.26 1.56 -1.02
N ALA A 197 23.01 1.52 -1.55
CA ALA A 197 22.53 2.52 -2.48
C ALA A 197 22.37 3.89 -1.82
N GLY A 198 23.08 4.88 -2.36
CA GLY A 198 22.93 6.27 -1.92
C GLY A 198 21.65 6.95 -2.46
N MET A 199 21.37 8.14 -1.94
CA MET A 199 20.16 8.93 -2.29
C MET A 199 20.01 9.17 -3.79
N GLU A 200 21.09 9.48 -4.49
CA GLU A 200 21.07 9.70 -5.93
C GLU A 200 20.61 8.46 -6.70
N VAL A 201 21.09 7.27 -6.29
CA VAL A 201 20.65 5.99 -6.87
C VAL A 201 19.17 5.75 -6.59
N MET A 202 18.69 6.00 -5.37
CA MET A 202 17.28 5.84 -5.02
C MET A 202 16.38 6.76 -5.86
N ARG A 203 16.76 8.03 -6.02
CA ARG A 203 15.99 9.01 -6.82
C ARG A 203 15.96 8.68 -8.31
N THR A 204 17.04 8.16 -8.86
CA THR A 204 17.16 7.89 -10.31
C THR A 204 16.65 6.51 -10.71
N SER A 205 16.77 5.51 -9.83
CA SER A 205 16.34 4.14 -10.13
C SER A 205 14.93 3.80 -9.63
N GLY A 206 14.41 4.56 -8.66
CA GLY A 206 13.16 4.28 -7.97
C GLY A 206 13.22 3.13 -6.97
N TYR A 207 14.33 2.42 -6.85
CA TYR A 207 14.53 1.45 -5.76
C TYR A 207 14.93 2.17 -4.49
N VAL A 208 14.31 1.84 -3.35
CA VAL A 208 14.54 2.50 -2.06
C VAL A 208 15.14 1.50 -1.07
N THR A 209 16.15 1.92 -0.29
CA THR A 209 16.74 1.03 0.71
C THR A 209 15.80 0.82 1.89
N GLU A 210 15.82 -0.38 2.47
CA GLU A 210 15.05 -0.69 3.68
C GLU A 210 15.43 0.26 4.83
N ALA A 211 16.73 0.53 4.99
CA ALA A 211 17.22 1.43 6.03
C ALA A 211 16.62 2.83 5.91
N TYR A 212 16.53 3.37 4.70
CA TYR A 212 15.97 4.71 4.48
C TYR A 212 14.46 4.76 4.75
N VAL A 213 13.70 3.71 4.37
CA VAL A 213 12.26 3.66 4.69
C VAL A 213 12.03 3.61 6.21
N LYS A 214 12.86 2.86 6.94
CA LYS A 214 12.83 2.84 8.41
C LYS A 214 13.15 4.20 9.02
N GLU A 215 14.20 4.86 8.54
CA GLU A 215 14.58 6.22 8.96
C GLU A 215 13.44 7.23 8.77
N LEU A 216 12.77 7.20 7.60
CA LEU A 216 11.62 8.06 7.31
C LEU A 216 10.46 7.84 8.29
N ALA A 217 10.16 6.58 8.58
CA ALA A 217 9.09 6.23 9.49
C ALA A 217 9.41 6.62 10.93
N GLU A 218 10.63 6.33 11.40
CA GLU A 218 11.11 6.70 12.73
C GLU A 218 11.13 8.24 12.91
N ALA A 219 11.55 8.98 11.90
CA ALA A 219 11.52 10.44 11.91
C ALA A 219 10.10 11.01 12.03
N ALA A 220 9.08 10.30 11.54
CA ALA A 220 7.67 10.67 11.71
C ALA A 220 7.08 10.24 13.07
N GLY A 221 7.78 9.43 13.86
CA GLY A 221 7.35 8.94 15.18
C GLY A 221 6.91 7.49 15.24
N PHE A 222 7.09 6.72 14.16
CA PHE A 222 6.80 5.30 14.14
C PHE A 222 7.92 4.47 14.77
N GLU A 223 7.57 3.25 15.21
CA GLU A 223 8.54 2.24 15.65
C GLU A 223 8.54 1.06 14.67
N PHE A 224 9.74 0.61 14.27
CA PHE A 224 9.85 -0.56 13.40
C PHE A 224 9.46 -1.84 14.15
N VAL A 225 8.61 -2.66 13.52
CA VAL A 225 8.12 -3.93 14.10
C VAL A 225 8.75 -5.13 13.39
N ALA A 226 8.53 -5.25 12.10
CA ALA A 226 8.98 -6.41 11.34
C ALA A 226 9.14 -6.09 9.85
N SER A 227 9.91 -6.94 9.15
CA SER A 227 9.96 -6.99 7.68
C SER A 227 9.73 -8.42 7.20
N SER A 228 9.26 -8.56 5.95
CA SER A 228 8.99 -9.86 5.34
C SER A 228 9.57 -9.92 3.93
N GLU A 229 10.01 -11.11 3.55
CA GLU A 229 10.55 -11.42 2.23
C GLU A 229 9.48 -12.03 1.27
N VAL A 230 8.19 -12.01 1.64
CA VAL A 230 7.12 -12.65 0.88
C VAL A 230 7.00 -12.13 -0.56
N ASN A 231 7.34 -10.85 -0.80
CA ASN A 231 7.35 -10.24 -2.13
C ASN A 231 8.76 -10.19 -2.76
N THR A 232 9.74 -10.86 -2.17
CA THR A 232 11.10 -10.87 -2.70
C THR A 232 11.19 -11.63 -4.01
N ASN A 233 11.85 -11.02 -4.99
CA ASN A 233 12.24 -11.71 -6.22
C ASN A 233 13.77 -11.72 -6.33
N PRO A 234 14.43 -12.83 -6.00
CA PRO A 234 15.88 -12.95 -6.07
C PRO A 234 16.44 -12.84 -7.49
N SER A 235 15.59 -12.90 -8.52
CA SER A 235 15.98 -12.74 -9.91
C SER A 235 16.01 -11.29 -10.38
N ASP A 236 15.58 -10.32 -9.55
CA ASP A 236 15.67 -8.90 -9.89
C ASP A 236 17.09 -8.38 -9.63
N PRO A 237 17.85 -8.00 -10.68
CA PRO A 237 19.22 -7.48 -10.50
C PRO A 237 19.24 -6.06 -9.92
N THR A 238 18.10 -5.37 -9.79
CA THR A 238 17.95 -3.95 -9.40
C THR A 238 18.75 -2.95 -10.26
N ALA A 239 19.38 -3.43 -11.35
CA ALA A 239 20.26 -2.67 -12.25
C ALA A 239 19.64 -2.55 -13.65
N HIS A 240 18.39 -2.13 -13.71
CA HIS A 240 17.69 -1.93 -14.98
C HIS A 240 18.04 -0.56 -15.60
N PRO A 241 18.06 -0.45 -16.96
CA PRO A 241 18.50 0.78 -17.66
C PRO A 241 17.73 2.06 -17.26
N ARG A 242 16.47 1.92 -16.84
CA ARG A 242 15.63 3.02 -16.36
C ARG A 242 15.08 2.74 -14.95
N GLY A 243 15.85 2.02 -14.15
CA GLY A 243 15.40 1.61 -12.82
C GLY A 243 14.12 0.76 -12.87
N LEU A 244 13.29 0.88 -11.85
CA LEU A 244 12.04 0.13 -11.71
C LEU A 244 11.03 0.37 -12.86
N TRP A 245 11.11 1.49 -13.57
CA TRP A 245 10.24 1.79 -14.73
C TRP A 245 10.53 0.93 -15.97
N THR A 246 11.52 0.06 -15.91
CA THR A 246 11.76 -0.99 -16.91
C THR A 246 10.95 -2.26 -16.63
N LEU A 247 10.40 -2.39 -15.41
CA LEU A 247 9.68 -3.58 -14.97
C LEU A 247 8.27 -3.67 -15.58
N PRO A 248 7.79 -4.89 -15.90
CA PRO A 248 6.42 -5.07 -16.37
C PRO A 248 5.39 -4.82 -15.24
N PRO A 249 4.14 -4.46 -15.62
CA PRO A 249 3.69 -4.13 -16.98
C PRO A 249 4.07 -2.71 -17.37
N ASN A 250 4.65 -2.55 -18.56
CA ASN A 250 4.93 -1.24 -19.17
C ASN A 250 3.89 -0.96 -20.25
#